data_540779fd321f60092b88d85e4376c4b7
#
_entry.id   540779fd321f60092b88d85e4376c4b7
#
_cell.length_a   1.000
_cell.length_b   1.000
_cell.length_c   1.000
_cell.angle_alpha   90.00
_cell.angle_beta   90.00
_cell.angle_gamma   90.00
#
_symmetry.space_group_name_H-M   'P 1'
#
loop_
_entity.id
_entity.type
_entity.pdbx_description
1 polymer ?
#
loop_
_entity_poly.entity_id
_entity_poly.type
_entity_poly.pdbx_seq_one_letter_code
_entity_poly.pdbx_strand_id
1 'polypeptide(L)'
;MAGYRFLQEEAYAHIKEQIVTGSLAEDQIYSETKLAAAIGISRTPVKDALVRLSQERLIDILPSRGFRLHHMSQADVWETYQLRT
;
A
#
# COMPACT_ATOMS: atom_id res chain seq x y z
N MET A 1 -8.99 15.56 14.97
CA MET A 1 -8.99 14.55 16.03
C MET A 1 -7.72 13.72 16.00
N ALA A 2 -7.08 13.64 17.13
CA ALA A 2 -5.84 12.86 17.24
C ALA A 2 -6.06 11.39 16.94
N GLY A 3 -7.23 10.83 17.27
CA GLY A 3 -7.53 9.43 17.04
C GLY A 3 -7.54 9.04 15.57
N TYR A 4 -8.11 9.89 14.72
CA TYR A 4 -8.17 9.58 13.30
C TYR A 4 -6.77 9.53 12.68
N ARG A 5 -5.96 10.52 12.98
CA ARG A 5 -4.58 10.57 12.47
C ARG A 5 -3.78 9.39 12.99
N PHE A 6 -3.99 9.04 14.24
CA PHE A 6 -3.32 7.88 14.84
C PHE A 6 -3.69 6.60 14.10
N LEU A 7 -4.97 6.42 13.79
CA LEU A 7 -5.42 5.21 13.09
C LEU A 7 -4.85 5.14 11.66
N GLN A 8 -4.74 6.28 10.99
CA GLN A 8 -4.15 6.33 9.67
C GLN A 8 -2.67 5.95 9.73
N GLU A 9 -1.94 6.46 10.71
CA GLU A 9 -0.53 6.12 10.88
C GLU A 9 -0.35 4.65 11.24
N GLU A 10 -1.25 4.11 12.07
CA GLU A 10 -1.23 2.70 12.41
C GLU A 10 -1.41 1.83 11.16
N ALA A 11 -2.38 2.17 10.33
CA ALA A 11 -2.62 1.42 9.11
C ALA A 11 -1.42 1.53 8.17
N TYR A 12 -0.87 2.71 8.04
CA TYR A 12 0.31 2.93 7.19
C TYR A 12 1.48 2.06 7.65
N ALA A 13 1.78 2.11 8.94
CA ALA A 13 2.91 1.36 9.48
C ALA A 13 2.69 -0.15 9.33
N HIS A 14 1.47 -0.61 9.55
CA HIS A 14 1.13 -2.02 9.45
C HIS A 14 1.38 -2.54 8.02
N ILE A 15 0.86 -1.81 7.04
CA ILE A 15 1.00 -2.22 5.64
C ILE A 15 2.45 -2.14 5.19
N LYS A 16 3.13 -1.07 5.58
CA LYS A 16 4.53 -0.89 5.20
C LYS A 16 5.40 -2.00 5.75
N GLU A 17 5.15 -2.41 6.99
CA GLU A 17 5.87 -3.53 7.58
C GLU A 17 5.64 -4.81 6.79
N GLN A 18 4.40 -5.06 6.37
CA GLN A 18 4.10 -6.24 5.56
C GLN A 18 4.84 -6.21 4.23
N ILE A 19 4.99 -5.04 3.65
CA ILE A 19 5.73 -4.89 2.40
C ILE A 19 7.21 -5.19 2.62
N VAL A 20 7.79 -4.60 3.66
CA VAL A 20 9.22 -4.75 3.95
C VAL A 20 9.57 -6.18 4.31
N THR A 21 8.71 -6.85 5.07
CA THR A 21 8.96 -8.24 5.49
C THR A 21 8.62 -9.27 4.42
N GLY A 22 8.03 -8.83 3.30
CA GLY A 22 7.68 -9.75 2.24
C GLY A 22 6.43 -10.55 2.50
N SER A 23 5.59 -10.09 3.44
CA SER A 23 4.36 -10.79 3.79
C SER A 23 3.28 -10.66 2.72
N LEU A 24 3.38 -9.66 1.85
CA LEU A 24 2.43 -9.48 0.75
C LEU A 24 3.00 -10.13 -0.52
N ALA A 25 2.17 -10.92 -1.18
CA ALA A 25 2.55 -11.57 -2.43
C ALA A 25 2.43 -10.57 -3.59
N GLU A 26 3.34 -10.65 -4.55
CA GLU A 26 3.38 -9.70 -5.66
C GLU A 26 2.19 -9.81 -6.60
N ASP A 27 1.66 -11.01 -6.78
CA ASP A 27 0.62 -11.25 -7.77
C ASP A 27 -0.77 -11.34 -7.17
N GLN A 28 -0.93 -10.86 -5.95
CA GLN A 28 -2.19 -11.01 -5.25
C GLN A 28 -2.85 -9.66 -5.00
N ILE A 29 -4.18 -9.63 -5.17
CA ILE A 29 -4.98 -8.44 -4.87
C ILE A 29 -5.55 -8.62 -3.46
N TYR A 30 -5.40 -7.57 -2.64
CA TYR A 30 -5.81 -7.58 -1.26
C TYR A 30 -7.01 -6.67 -1.06
N SER A 31 -7.91 -7.05 -0.15
CA SER A 31 -9.13 -6.31 0.12
C SER A 31 -8.90 -5.27 1.21
N GLU A 32 -9.36 -4.03 0.97
CA GLU A 32 -9.33 -2.98 1.99
C GLU A 32 -10.18 -3.35 3.19
N THR A 33 -11.34 -3.96 2.93
CA THR A 33 -12.25 -4.36 4.00
C THR A 33 -11.61 -5.41 4.90
N LYS A 34 -10.98 -6.41 4.30
CA LYS A 34 -10.29 -7.45 5.08
C LYS A 34 -9.12 -6.89 5.86
N LEU A 35 -8.40 -5.95 5.26
CA LEU A 35 -7.28 -5.31 5.93
C LEU A 35 -7.76 -4.51 7.13
N ALA A 36 -8.81 -3.72 6.96
CA ALA A 36 -9.37 -2.94 8.06
C ALA A 36 -9.82 -3.84 9.20
N ALA A 37 -10.46 -4.97 8.87
CA ALA A 37 -10.90 -5.93 9.88
C ALA A 37 -9.70 -6.55 10.60
N ALA A 38 -8.63 -6.84 9.87
CA ALA A 38 -7.43 -7.44 10.45
C ALA A 38 -6.73 -6.49 11.42
N ILE A 39 -6.72 -5.20 11.10
CA ILE A 39 -6.12 -4.19 11.98
C ILE A 39 -7.06 -3.83 13.12
N GLY A 40 -8.36 -3.97 12.89
CA GLY A 40 -9.38 -3.64 13.89
C GLY A 40 -9.82 -2.18 13.85
N ILE A 41 -9.80 -1.56 12.67
CA ILE A 41 -10.20 -0.16 12.51
C ILE A 41 -11.17 -0.04 11.32
N SER A 42 -11.74 1.16 11.14
CA SER A 42 -12.64 1.40 10.04
C SER A 42 -11.87 1.50 8.72
N ARG A 43 -12.61 1.48 7.61
CA ARG A 43 -12.00 1.52 6.27
C ARG A 43 -11.41 2.88 5.92
N THR A 44 -11.97 3.96 6.45
CA THR A 44 -11.55 5.30 6.07
C THR A 44 -10.07 5.58 6.33
N PRO A 45 -9.55 5.36 7.55
CA PRO A 45 -8.12 5.55 7.78
C PRO A 45 -7.26 4.57 6.99
N VAL A 46 -7.76 3.37 6.73
CA VAL A 46 -7.04 2.40 5.90
C VAL A 46 -6.91 2.92 4.48
N LYS A 47 -8.01 3.44 3.93
CA LYS A 47 -8.01 3.97 2.57
C LYS A 47 -7.01 5.12 2.44
N ASP A 48 -6.97 6.02 3.42
CA ASP A 48 -6.05 7.15 3.39
C ASP A 48 -4.60 6.67 3.46
N ALA A 49 -4.33 5.64 4.25
CA ALA A 49 -2.99 5.05 4.33
C ALA A 49 -2.60 4.43 3.00
N LEU A 50 -3.54 3.75 2.34
CA LEU A 50 -3.27 3.15 1.04
C LEU A 50 -2.98 4.19 -0.03
N VAL A 51 -3.70 5.31 -0.02
CA VAL A 51 -3.44 6.41 -0.95
C VAL A 51 -2.01 6.91 -0.75
N ARG A 52 -1.61 7.09 0.49
CA ARG A 52 -0.25 7.55 0.81
C ARG A 52 0.79 6.57 0.29
N LEU A 53 0.57 5.28 0.51
CA LEU A 53 1.48 4.24 0.04
C LEU A 53 1.54 4.17 -1.48
N SER A 54 0.41 4.41 -2.15
CA SER A 54 0.39 4.41 -3.61
C SER A 54 1.16 5.60 -4.16
N GLN A 55 1.10 6.73 -3.49
CA GLN A 55 1.88 7.90 -3.88
C GLN A 55 3.38 7.64 -3.73
N GLU A 56 3.74 6.79 -2.78
CA GLU A 56 5.13 6.37 -2.60
C GLU A 56 5.53 5.23 -3.53
N ARG A 57 4.59 4.78 -4.37
CA ARG A 57 4.80 3.70 -5.34
C ARG A 57 5.13 2.37 -4.70
N LEU A 58 4.63 2.15 -3.50
CA LEU A 58 4.79 0.87 -2.81
C LEU A 58 3.65 -0.08 -3.14
N ILE A 59 2.47 0.46 -3.42
CA ILE A 59 1.31 -0.33 -3.82
C ILE A 59 0.57 0.37 -4.96
N ASP A 60 -0.29 -0.39 -5.63
CA ASP A 60 -1.23 0.14 -6.62
C ASP A 60 -2.63 -0.05 -6.09
N ILE A 61 -3.45 1.00 -6.17
CA ILE A 61 -4.85 0.91 -5.80
C ILE A 61 -5.65 0.55 -7.04
N LEU A 62 -6.44 -0.53 -6.93
CA LEU A 62 -7.28 -1.00 -8.02
C LEU A 62 -8.72 -0.64 -7.71
N PRO A 63 -9.34 0.29 -8.46
CA PRO A 63 -10.71 0.71 -8.15
C PRO A 63 -11.65 -0.49 -8.09
N SER A 64 -12.46 -0.54 -7.04
CA SER A 64 -13.45 -1.58 -6.81
C SER A 64 -12.88 -2.97 -6.60
N ARG A 65 -11.56 -3.11 -6.55
CA ARG A 65 -10.92 -4.43 -6.36
C ARG A 65 -10.08 -4.52 -5.10
N GLY A 66 -9.44 -3.42 -4.70
CA GLY A 66 -8.55 -3.41 -3.55
C GLY A 66 -7.20 -2.82 -3.90
N PHE A 67 -6.15 -3.49 -3.47
CA PHE A 67 -4.79 -3.01 -3.73
C PHE A 67 -3.84 -4.19 -3.91
N ARG A 68 -2.69 -3.91 -4.49
CA ARG A 68 -1.65 -4.92 -4.66
C ARG A 68 -0.29 -4.24 -4.56
N LEU A 69 0.76 -5.03 -4.37
CA LEU A 69 2.11 -4.49 -4.39
C LEU A 69 2.39 -3.86 -5.76
N HIS A 70 3.08 -2.72 -5.73
CA HIS A 70 3.49 -2.11 -6.98
C HIS A 70 4.57 -2.99 -7.61
N HIS A 71 4.33 -3.37 -8.85
CA HIS A 71 5.26 -4.22 -9.58
C HIS A 71 6.10 -3.34 -10.50
N MET A 72 7.39 -3.26 -10.20
CA MET A 72 8.30 -2.49 -11.04
C MET A 72 8.62 -3.31 -12.28
N SER A 73 8.15 -2.85 -13.42
CA SER A 73 8.39 -3.54 -14.67
C SER A 73 9.85 -3.37 -15.07
N GLN A 74 10.30 -4.24 -15.96
CA GLN A 74 11.66 -4.13 -16.48
C GLN A 74 11.86 -2.82 -17.22
N ALA A 75 10.82 -2.32 -17.84
CA ALA A 75 10.87 -1.03 -18.53
C ALA A 75 11.11 0.11 -17.55
N ASP A 76 10.46 0.07 -16.37
CA ASP A 76 10.65 1.08 -15.34
C ASP A 76 12.09 1.08 -14.85
N VAL A 77 12.64 -0.10 -14.63
CA VAL A 77 14.03 -0.23 -14.19
C VAL A 77 14.97 0.34 -15.24
N TRP A 78 14.69 0.02 -16.50
CA TRP A 78 15.51 0.48 -17.63
C TRP A 78 15.50 1.99 -17.73
N GLU A 79 14.32 2.60 -17.62
CA GLU A 79 14.19 4.05 -17.67
C GLU A 79 14.96 4.72 -16.54
N THR A 80 14.85 4.20 -15.34
CA THR A 80 15.57 4.72 -14.19
C THR A 80 17.08 4.64 -14.42
N TYR A 81 17.54 3.53 -14.98
CA TYR A 81 18.93 3.34 -15.26
C TYR A 81 19.45 4.34 -16.30
N GLN A 82 18.67 4.56 -17.35
CA GLN A 82 19.04 5.49 -18.40
C GLN A 82 19.11 6.93 -17.92
N LEU A 83 18.23 7.31 -17.01
CA LEU A 83 18.22 8.65 -16.48
C LEU A 83 19.48 8.98 -15.70
N ARG A 84 20.20 7.98 -15.27
CA ARG A 84 21.46 8.19 -14.53
C ARG A 84 22.64 8.44 -15.45
N THR A 85 22.50 8.09 -16.67
CA THR A 85 23.57 8.31 -17.63
C THR A 85 23.32 9.56 -18.44
#